data_89f10260b0dde681a88616bfd0950c78
#
_entry.id   89f10260b0dde681a88616bfd0950c78
#
_cell.length_a   1.000
_cell.length_b   1.000
_cell.length_c   1.000
_cell.angle_alpha   90.00
_cell.angle_beta   90.00
_cell.angle_gamma   90.00
#
_symmetry.space_group_name_H-M   'P 1'
#
loop_
_entity.id
_entity.type
_entity.pdbx_description
1 polymer ?
#
loop_
_entity_poly.entity_id
_entity_poly.type
_entity_poly.pdbx_seq_one_letter_code
_entity_poly.pdbx_strand_id
1 'polypeptide(L)'
;MLVLVINSMKASHLILGTQRETPSDAEVISHQLMIRAGLIRQVSSRIYNWLPIGKKVLQKVENIIRNEMNNAGAQEILMPMVQPASLWEESGRIDQYGQELLVFLDRHDNKFCLGPTHEEIITDLCKNLLTSYKQLPVTLYQIQTKFRDEIRPRFGVMRSREFLMKDAYSFDLDQESLDSSYQIMKNAYIKIFDSIGLDYRIVKADSGAIGGSDSEEFHVLAESGEDLLAFSDKSSYAINAELLTELQDEQDPFSLEGKSSPDVKGILKLKRGIEVGHIFKLGKKYSEVLNLRIQGEDTDIYPEMGCYGIGASRIVAAAIEQNHDEKGIIWPDALTPFQVALVEVNPKNKDEIKNKSLEVYNLLKENSIDVLWDDRDKRPGVKFTDMEVIGIPITVIIGDRTLEKNEIEIKRRVDEQPELVAHQDLIASIGLR
;
A
#
# COMPACT_ATOMS: atom_id res chain seq x y z
N MET A 1 32.11 4.55 25.40
CA MET A 1 32.29 4.07 24.02
C MET A 1 31.46 2.79 23.67
N LEU A 2 30.54 2.35 24.52
CA LEU A 2 29.71 1.15 24.29
C LEU A 2 28.25 1.44 23.91
N VAL A 3 27.82 2.70 23.90
CA VAL A 3 26.38 3.08 23.72
C VAL A 3 26.00 3.31 22.23
N LEU A 4 26.97 3.50 21.34
CA LEU A 4 26.72 3.79 19.91
C LEU A 4 26.53 2.53 19.04
N VAL A 5 26.81 1.33 19.55
CA VAL A 5 26.69 0.07 18.77
C VAL A 5 25.27 -0.52 18.77
N ILE A 6 24.39 -0.05 19.64
CA ILE A 6 23.05 -0.67 19.85
C ILE A 6 22.05 -0.32 18.72
N ASN A 7 22.31 0.67 17.89
CA ASN A 7 21.39 1.13 16.83
C ASN A 7 21.82 0.79 15.40
N SER A 8 22.84 -0.08 15.20
CA SER A 8 23.20 -0.49 13.84
C SER A 8 22.24 -1.56 13.33
N MET A 9 21.59 -1.32 12.18
CA MET A 9 20.75 -2.31 11.51
C MET A 9 21.61 -3.35 10.81
N LYS A 10 22.02 -4.39 11.58
CA LYS A 10 22.85 -5.51 11.11
C LYS A 10 22.01 -6.68 10.65
N ALA A 11 22.37 -7.25 9.51
CA ALA A 11 21.69 -8.42 8.97
C ALA A 11 21.87 -9.68 9.85
N SER A 12 22.95 -9.77 10.65
CA SER A 12 23.14 -10.83 11.65
C SER A 12 22.11 -10.78 12.78
N HIS A 13 21.52 -9.60 13.05
CA HIS A 13 20.52 -9.39 14.10
C HIS A 13 19.11 -9.23 13.54
N LEU A 14 18.93 -9.24 12.21
CA LEU A 14 17.65 -9.08 11.54
C LEU A 14 17.18 -10.42 10.95
N ILE A 15 15.92 -10.75 11.12
CA ILE A 15 15.31 -11.88 10.41
C ILE A 15 15.05 -11.43 8.96
N LEU A 16 16.01 -11.69 8.05
CA LEU A 16 15.83 -11.39 6.63
C LEU A 16 14.77 -12.30 6.01
N GLY A 17 14.77 -13.58 6.37
CA GLY A 17 13.76 -14.52 5.91
C GLY A 17 13.78 -14.81 4.40
N THR A 18 14.83 -14.47 3.67
CA THR A 18 14.94 -14.73 2.24
C THR A 18 14.91 -16.23 1.91
N GLN A 19 14.33 -16.57 0.75
CA GLN A 19 14.23 -17.94 0.25
C GLN A 19 14.67 -18.00 -1.21
N ARG A 20 15.27 -19.14 -1.61
CA ARG A 20 15.70 -19.37 -2.99
C ARG A 20 14.57 -19.84 -3.88
N GLU A 21 13.72 -20.70 -3.33
CA GLU A 21 12.65 -21.35 -4.06
C GLU A 21 11.35 -20.54 -3.94
N THR A 22 10.57 -20.57 -4.99
CA THR A 22 9.23 -19.99 -5.02
C THR A 22 8.25 -21.07 -4.59
N PRO A 23 7.35 -20.80 -3.61
CA PRO A 23 6.29 -21.74 -3.27
C PRO A 23 5.39 -22.04 -4.48
N SER A 24 4.97 -23.30 -4.60
CA SER A 24 4.17 -23.77 -5.74
C SER A 24 2.77 -23.15 -5.82
N ASP A 25 2.28 -22.58 -4.71
CA ASP A 25 0.97 -21.91 -4.60
C ASP A 25 1.03 -20.40 -4.85
N ALA A 26 2.23 -19.86 -5.14
CA ALA A 26 2.41 -18.44 -5.48
C ALA A 26 2.24 -18.22 -6.99
N GLU A 27 1.05 -17.75 -7.39
CA GLU A 27 0.66 -17.63 -8.80
C GLU A 27 1.21 -16.34 -9.45
N VAL A 28 1.12 -15.21 -8.75
CA VAL A 28 1.54 -13.89 -9.28
C VAL A 28 2.91 -13.49 -8.76
N ILE A 29 3.58 -12.62 -9.52
CA ILE A 29 4.98 -12.26 -9.26
C ILE A 29 5.16 -11.55 -7.91
N SER A 30 4.24 -10.68 -7.51
CA SER A 30 4.30 -10.03 -6.20
C SER A 30 4.26 -11.04 -5.05
N HIS A 31 3.38 -12.05 -5.13
CA HIS A 31 3.29 -13.10 -4.11
C HIS A 31 4.60 -13.91 -4.04
N GLN A 32 5.15 -14.29 -5.21
CA GLN A 32 6.42 -15.00 -5.30
C GLN A 32 7.56 -14.20 -4.68
N LEU A 33 7.72 -12.94 -5.09
CA LEU A 33 8.80 -12.08 -4.63
C LEU A 33 8.66 -11.67 -3.16
N MET A 34 7.44 -11.40 -2.67
CA MET A 34 7.22 -11.10 -1.26
C MET A 34 7.64 -12.24 -0.34
N ILE A 35 7.41 -13.51 -0.74
CA ILE A 35 7.86 -14.67 0.01
C ILE A 35 9.37 -14.84 -0.13
N ARG A 36 9.92 -14.79 -1.34
CA ARG A 36 11.36 -14.96 -1.61
C ARG A 36 12.20 -13.87 -0.94
N ALA A 37 11.76 -12.63 -0.97
CA ALA A 37 12.44 -11.50 -0.32
C ALA A 37 12.24 -11.45 1.21
N GLY A 38 11.49 -12.38 1.78
CA GLY A 38 11.26 -12.40 3.22
C GLY A 38 10.39 -11.25 3.72
N LEU A 39 9.43 -10.77 2.92
CA LEU A 39 8.50 -9.73 3.34
C LEU A 39 7.32 -10.29 4.12
N ILE A 40 6.85 -11.46 3.74
CA ILE A 40 5.69 -12.14 4.34
C ILE A 40 5.93 -13.62 4.57
N ARG A 41 5.11 -14.22 5.47
CA ARG A 41 4.98 -15.68 5.65
C ARG A 41 3.52 -16.03 5.90
N GLN A 42 3.05 -17.02 5.18
CA GLN A 42 1.70 -17.52 5.33
C GLN A 42 1.52 -18.25 6.67
N VAL A 43 0.41 -17.95 7.36
CA VAL A 43 -0.01 -18.62 8.60
C VAL A 43 -1.10 -19.64 8.29
N SER A 44 -2.06 -19.23 7.49
CA SER A 44 -3.19 -20.02 7.03
C SER A 44 -3.56 -19.56 5.62
N SER A 45 -4.55 -20.19 5.00
CA SER A 45 -4.98 -19.81 3.65
C SER A 45 -5.25 -18.30 3.57
N ARG A 46 -4.38 -17.60 2.85
CA ARG A 46 -4.43 -16.14 2.59
C ARG A 46 -4.47 -15.26 3.85
N ILE A 47 -3.82 -15.72 4.92
CA ILE A 47 -3.51 -14.94 6.12
C ILE A 47 -1.99 -14.94 6.29
N TYR A 48 -1.38 -13.76 6.43
CA TYR A 48 0.06 -13.58 6.37
C TYR A 48 0.63 -12.84 7.58
N ASN A 49 1.79 -13.32 8.07
CA ASN A 49 2.68 -12.51 8.89
C ASN A 49 3.45 -11.55 7.98
N TRP A 50 3.57 -10.31 8.38
CA TRP A 50 4.51 -9.36 7.82
C TRP A 50 5.82 -9.45 8.58
N LEU A 51 6.91 -9.86 7.90
CA LEU A 51 8.23 -9.95 8.48
C LEU A 51 8.90 -8.56 8.58
N PRO A 52 10.02 -8.41 9.30
CA PRO A 52 10.60 -7.09 9.59
C PRO A 52 10.79 -6.19 8.36
N ILE A 53 11.30 -6.73 7.24
CA ILE A 53 11.49 -5.96 6.01
C ILE A 53 10.14 -5.58 5.39
N GLY A 54 9.22 -6.54 5.31
CA GLY A 54 7.87 -6.28 4.79
C GLY A 54 7.11 -5.26 5.62
N LYS A 55 7.20 -5.35 6.98
CA LYS A 55 6.58 -4.35 7.86
C LYS A 55 7.19 -2.95 7.68
N LYS A 56 8.51 -2.88 7.42
CA LYS A 56 9.17 -1.59 7.14
C LYS A 56 8.64 -0.94 5.84
N VAL A 57 8.45 -1.73 4.78
CA VAL A 57 7.83 -1.24 3.53
C VAL A 57 6.39 -0.82 3.77
N LEU A 58 5.59 -1.66 4.44
CA LEU A 58 4.20 -1.35 4.77
C LEU A 58 4.09 -0.06 5.59
N GLN A 59 4.99 0.17 6.56
CA GLN A 59 5.04 1.42 7.32
C GLN A 59 5.32 2.66 6.46
N LYS A 60 6.14 2.53 5.42
CA LYS A 60 6.38 3.63 4.48
C LYS A 60 5.09 3.98 3.73
N VAL A 61 4.34 2.97 3.26
CA VAL A 61 3.01 3.17 2.67
C VAL A 61 2.06 3.85 3.67
N GLU A 62 1.96 3.32 4.89
CA GLU A 62 1.13 3.90 5.96
C GLU A 62 1.49 5.37 6.22
N ASN A 63 2.77 5.72 6.26
CA ASN A 63 3.23 7.09 6.52
C ASN A 63 2.92 8.05 5.37
N ILE A 64 3.08 7.62 4.11
CA ILE A 64 2.70 8.43 2.95
C ILE A 64 1.19 8.72 3.00
N ILE A 65 0.37 7.69 3.23
CA ILE A 65 -1.08 7.82 3.36
C ILE A 65 -1.42 8.78 4.51
N ARG A 66 -0.85 8.59 5.69
CA ARG A 66 -1.10 9.41 6.88
C ARG A 66 -0.76 10.88 6.65
N ASN A 67 0.38 11.14 6.03
CA ASN A 67 0.80 12.50 5.72
C ASN A 67 -0.19 13.22 4.81
N GLU A 68 -0.63 12.58 3.73
CA GLU A 68 -1.58 13.19 2.79
C GLU A 68 -3.00 13.30 3.36
N MET A 69 -3.44 12.37 4.20
CA MET A 69 -4.71 12.49 4.93
C MET A 69 -4.68 13.67 5.91
N ASN A 70 -3.59 13.83 6.67
CA ASN A 70 -3.44 14.96 7.58
C ASN A 70 -3.34 16.29 6.81
N ASN A 71 -2.61 16.34 5.68
CA ASN A 71 -2.54 17.51 4.81
C ASN A 71 -3.90 17.89 4.22
N ALA A 72 -4.78 16.91 4.02
CA ALA A 72 -6.16 17.12 3.58
C ALA A 72 -7.12 17.54 4.72
N GLY A 73 -6.61 17.70 5.95
CA GLY A 73 -7.41 18.12 7.11
C GLY A 73 -8.20 17.01 7.78
N ALA A 74 -8.00 15.74 7.39
CA ALA A 74 -8.64 14.60 8.03
C ALA A 74 -8.01 14.28 9.40
N GLN A 75 -8.81 13.79 10.34
CA GLN A 75 -8.38 13.48 11.71
C GLN A 75 -8.25 11.96 11.91
N GLU A 76 -7.09 11.51 12.40
CA GLU A 76 -6.84 10.09 12.63
C GLU A 76 -7.54 9.62 13.91
N ILE A 77 -8.28 8.52 13.80
CA ILE A 77 -8.92 7.80 14.91
C ILE A 77 -8.56 6.32 14.83
N LEU A 78 -8.94 5.54 15.83
CA LEU A 78 -8.85 4.08 15.80
C LEU A 78 -10.15 3.48 16.31
N MET A 79 -10.85 2.76 15.46
CA MET A 79 -12.10 2.08 15.76
C MET A 79 -11.87 0.59 16.02
N PRO A 80 -12.77 -0.12 16.74
CA PRO A 80 -12.60 -1.54 17.02
C PRO A 80 -12.73 -2.41 15.77
N MET A 81 -11.91 -3.47 15.68
CA MET A 81 -12.02 -4.51 14.66
C MET A 81 -13.23 -5.41 14.89
N VAL A 82 -13.53 -5.71 16.15
CA VAL A 82 -14.70 -6.50 16.58
C VAL A 82 -15.89 -5.55 16.69
N GLN A 83 -16.94 -5.81 15.94
CA GLN A 83 -18.09 -4.93 15.81
C GLN A 83 -19.37 -5.64 16.26
N PRO A 84 -20.30 -4.94 16.96
CA PRO A 84 -21.62 -5.48 17.25
C PRO A 84 -22.39 -5.79 15.97
N ALA A 85 -22.89 -7.02 15.81
CA ALA A 85 -23.67 -7.39 14.62
C ALA A 85 -24.99 -6.63 14.52
N SER A 86 -25.50 -6.11 15.64
CA SER A 86 -26.73 -5.29 15.68
C SER A 86 -26.66 -4.05 14.79
N LEU A 87 -25.51 -3.38 14.68
CA LEU A 87 -25.34 -2.24 13.78
C LEU A 87 -25.46 -2.64 12.31
N TRP A 88 -24.95 -3.84 11.98
CA TRP A 88 -25.04 -4.42 10.63
C TRP A 88 -26.48 -4.90 10.32
N GLU A 89 -27.21 -5.36 11.33
CA GLU A 89 -28.65 -5.69 11.24
C GLU A 89 -29.46 -4.40 11.02
N GLU A 90 -29.17 -3.31 11.77
CA GLU A 90 -29.83 -2.01 11.64
C GLU A 90 -29.60 -1.38 10.27
N SER A 91 -28.38 -1.45 9.71
CA SER A 91 -28.09 -0.95 8.37
C SER A 91 -28.64 -1.85 7.24
N GLY A 92 -29.07 -3.07 7.55
CA GLY A 92 -29.53 -4.07 6.58
C GLY A 92 -28.38 -4.70 5.77
N ARG A 93 -27.12 -4.44 6.11
CA ARG A 93 -25.96 -4.93 5.35
C ARG A 93 -25.49 -6.33 5.76
N ILE A 94 -25.97 -6.86 6.87
CA ILE A 94 -25.58 -8.21 7.31
C ILE A 94 -25.93 -9.26 6.26
N ASP A 95 -27.12 -9.17 5.63
CA ASP A 95 -27.56 -10.08 4.58
C ASP A 95 -26.87 -9.79 3.23
N GLN A 96 -26.58 -8.51 2.92
CA GLN A 96 -25.93 -8.11 1.68
C GLN A 96 -24.46 -8.57 1.63
N TYR A 97 -23.74 -8.54 2.75
CA TYR A 97 -22.37 -9.06 2.85
C TYR A 97 -22.34 -10.58 2.88
N GLY A 98 -23.41 -11.24 3.36
CA GLY A 98 -23.55 -12.68 3.36
C GLY A 98 -22.38 -13.38 4.06
N GLN A 99 -21.81 -14.39 3.41
CA GLN A 99 -20.76 -15.23 3.98
C GLN A 99 -19.39 -14.55 4.13
N GLU A 100 -19.17 -13.43 3.46
CA GLU A 100 -17.91 -12.66 3.59
C GLU A 100 -17.82 -11.91 4.92
N LEU A 101 -18.94 -11.67 5.58
CA LEU A 101 -18.99 -11.12 6.93
C LEU A 101 -18.84 -12.26 7.96
N LEU A 102 -17.66 -12.38 8.56
CA LEU A 102 -17.44 -13.39 9.61
C LEU A 102 -18.14 -12.99 10.90
N VAL A 103 -19.24 -13.67 11.19
CA VAL A 103 -20.06 -13.49 12.41
C VAL A 103 -19.75 -14.56 13.43
N PHE A 104 -19.70 -14.20 14.71
CA PHE A 104 -19.47 -15.14 15.83
C PHE A 104 -20.20 -14.69 17.09
N LEU A 105 -20.31 -15.59 18.05
CA LEU A 105 -20.88 -15.31 19.38
C LEU A 105 -19.77 -15.16 20.41
N ASP A 106 -19.97 -14.24 21.35
CA ASP A 106 -19.15 -14.19 22.55
C ASP A 106 -19.61 -15.23 23.59
N ARG A 107 -18.95 -15.28 24.75
CA ARG A 107 -19.30 -16.21 25.84
C ARG A 107 -20.65 -15.92 26.52
N HIS A 108 -21.33 -14.84 26.17
CA HIS A 108 -22.64 -14.42 26.66
C HIS A 108 -23.71 -14.47 25.54
N ASP A 109 -23.41 -15.18 24.45
CA ASP A 109 -24.28 -15.31 23.26
C ASP A 109 -24.59 -13.98 22.56
N ASN A 110 -23.79 -12.94 22.78
CA ASN A 110 -23.88 -11.70 22.00
C ASN A 110 -23.25 -11.93 20.62
N LYS A 111 -23.94 -11.45 19.59
CA LYS A 111 -23.50 -11.58 18.19
C LYS A 111 -22.55 -10.44 17.80
N PHE A 112 -21.38 -10.78 17.32
CA PHE A 112 -20.36 -9.87 16.81
C PHE A 112 -19.92 -10.28 15.42
N CYS A 113 -19.23 -9.36 14.70
CA CYS A 113 -18.53 -9.68 13.46
C CYS A 113 -17.13 -9.08 13.48
N LEU A 114 -16.25 -9.63 12.60
CA LEU A 114 -15.00 -8.98 12.26
C LEU A 114 -15.25 -7.95 11.17
N GLY A 115 -14.84 -6.70 11.40
CA GLY A 115 -15.14 -5.58 10.51
C GLY A 115 -14.49 -5.68 9.13
N PRO A 116 -15.26 -5.87 8.06
CA PRO A 116 -14.76 -5.76 6.67
C PRO A 116 -14.63 -4.31 6.23
N THR A 117 -15.34 -3.40 6.89
CA THR A 117 -15.40 -1.94 6.73
C THR A 117 -16.02 -1.31 7.98
N HIS A 118 -16.14 0.02 8.09
CA HIS A 118 -16.55 0.66 9.34
C HIS A 118 -17.61 1.77 9.16
N GLU A 119 -18.44 1.74 8.11
CA GLU A 119 -19.52 2.75 7.92
C GLU A 119 -20.48 2.77 9.09
N GLU A 120 -20.88 1.60 9.60
CA GLU A 120 -21.79 1.46 10.74
C GLU A 120 -21.19 2.02 12.02
N ILE A 121 -19.92 1.64 12.29
CA ILE A 121 -19.23 2.02 13.53
C ILE A 121 -18.95 3.51 13.57
N ILE A 122 -18.50 4.11 12.47
CA ILE A 122 -18.21 5.55 12.44
C ILE A 122 -19.49 6.37 12.56
N THR A 123 -20.58 5.91 11.95
CA THR A 123 -21.88 6.58 12.04
C THR A 123 -22.41 6.54 13.47
N ASP A 124 -22.32 5.37 14.14
CA ASP A 124 -22.72 5.23 15.54
C ASP A 124 -21.85 6.07 16.49
N LEU A 125 -20.53 6.08 16.28
CA LEU A 125 -19.61 6.95 17.03
C LEU A 125 -20.00 8.43 16.90
N CYS A 126 -20.32 8.87 15.68
CA CYS A 126 -20.64 10.27 15.39
C CYS A 126 -21.99 10.73 15.94
N LYS A 127 -22.93 9.85 16.29
CA LYS A 127 -24.18 10.21 16.98
C LYS A 127 -23.94 11.00 18.28
N ASN A 128 -22.84 10.72 18.97
CA ASN A 128 -22.51 11.36 20.23
C ASN A 128 -21.45 12.47 20.11
N LEU A 129 -20.77 12.57 18.96
CA LEU A 129 -19.68 13.52 18.73
C LEU A 129 -20.12 14.73 17.92
N LEU A 130 -20.99 14.52 16.92
CA LEU A 130 -21.50 15.57 16.04
C LEU A 130 -22.87 16.02 16.53
N THR A 131 -22.90 17.17 17.17
CA THR A 131 -24.13 17.71 17.80
C THR A 131 -24.67 18.95 17.07
N SER A 132 -23.86 19.62 16.26
CA SER A 132 -24.24 20.85 15.57
C SER A 132 -23.65 20.89 14.15
N TYR A 133 -24.44 21.43 13.21
CA TYR A 133 -24.00 21.66 11.82
C TYR A 133 -22.72 22.52 11.71
N LYS A 134 -22.41 23.32 12.72
CA LYS A 134 -21.17 24.13 12.77
C LYS A 134 -19.90 23.30 12.88
N GLN A 135 -20.02 22.01 13.18
CA GLN A 135 -18.88 21.07 13.21
C GLN A 135 -18.59 20.46 11.83
N LEU A 136 -19.46 20.69 10.85
CA LEU A 136 -19.35 20.19 9.49
C LEU A 136 -18.67 21.22 8.55
N PRO A 137 -17.95 20.80 7.51
CA PRO A 137 -17.61 19.39 7.22
C PRO A 137 -16.52 18.86 8.16
N VAL A 138 -16.53 17.57 8.41
CA VAL A 138 -15.47 16.87 9.15
C VAL A 138 -15.16 15.54 8.49
N THR A 139 -13.86 15.20 8.39
CA THR A 139 -13.39 13.92 7.87
C THR A 139 -12.59 13.22 8.95
N LEU A 140 -12.98 11.98 9.26
CA LEU A 140 -12.29 11.09 10.19
C LEU A 140 -11.71 9.91 9.41
N TYR A 141 -10.50 9.44 9.77
CA TYR A 141 -9.89 8.28 9.12
C TYR A 141 -9.16 7.39 10.10
N GLN A 142 -8.94 6.15 9.68
CA GLN A 142 -8.08 5.20 10.39
C GLN A 142 -7.22 4.42 9.40
N ILE A 143 -6.13 3.83 9.90
CA ILE A 143 -5.39 2.77 9.24
C ILE A 143 -5.54 1.54 10.12
N GLN A 144 -6.38 0.60 9.70
CA GLN A 144 -6.83 -0.51 10.53
C GLN A 144 -6.89 -1.81 9.72
N THR A 145 -6.64 -2.92 10.40
CA THR A 145 -6.86 -4.26 9.86
C THR A 145 -8.34 -4.46 9.53
N LYS A 146 -8.61 -5.08 8.40
CA LYS A 146 -9.94 -5.54 7.97
C LYS A 146 -9.92 -7.05 7.80
N PHE A 147 -11.07 -7.67 7.96
CA PHE A 147 -11.25 -9.09 7.69
C PHE A 147 -12.44 -9.29 6.77
N ARG A 148 -12.20 -9.98 5.66
CA ARG A 148 -13.24 -10.45 4.73
C ARG A 148 -13.06 -11.95 4.52
N ASP A 149 -14.08 -12.73 4.79
CA ASP A 149 -14.04 -14.17 4.57
C ASP A 149 -14.25 -14.49 3.09
N GLU A 150 -13.29 -14.02 2.29
CA GLU A 150 -13.29 -14.11 0.83
C GLU A 150 -13.56 -15.52 0.34
N ILE A 151 -14.54 -15.67 -0.56
CA ILE A 151 -14.93 -16.96 -1.13
C ILE A 151 -13.81 -17.50 -2.04
N ARG A 152 -13.11 -16.63 -2.75
CA ARG A 152 -12.01 -16.98 -3.67
C ARG A 152 -10.78 -16.14 -3.41
N PRO A 153 -10.13 -16.29 -2.25
CA PRO A 153 -8.91 -15.56 -1.95
C PRO A 153 -7.78 -16.01 -2.86
N ARG A 154 -7.08 -15.07 -3.51
CA ARG A 154 -6.02 -15.34 -4.48
C ARG A 154 -4.98 -14.23 -4.51
N PHE A 155 -3.87 -14.43 -5.24
CA PHE A 155 -2.84 -13.42 -5.49
C PHE A 155 -2.16 -12.85 -4.22
N GLY A 156 -1.88 -13.72 -3.23
CA GLY A 156 -1.14 -13.32 -2.04
C GLY A 156 -1.86 -12.26 -1.22
N VAL A 157 -1.17 -11.15 -0.92
CA VAL A 157 -1.74 -10.03 -0.13
C VAL A 157 -2.63 -9.09 -0.95
N MET A 158 -2.71 -9.24 -2.26
CA MET A 158 -3.62 -8.44 -3.09
C MET A 158 -5.08 -8.72 -2.77
N ARG A 159 -5.42 -9.98 -2.51
CA ARG A 159 -6.77 -10.42 -2.11
C ARG A 159 -6.70 -11.41 -0.96
N SER A 160 -6.10 -10.96 0.14
CA SER A 160 -6.03 -11.72 1.40
C SER A 160 -7.29 -11.55 2.23
N ARG A 161 -7.53 -12.50 3.13
CA ARG A 161 -8.70 -12.45 4.04
C ARG A 161 -8.52 -11.40 5.13
N GLU A 162 -7.29 -11.23 5.61
CA GLU A 162 -6.90 -10.17 6.55
C GLU A 162 -5.92 -9.23 5.87
N PHE A 163 -6.19 -7.93 5.93
CA PHE A 163 -5.41 -6.90 5.24
C PHE A 163 -5.49 -5.55 5.96
N LEU A 164 -4.50 -4.70 5.70
CA LEU A 164 -4.47 -3.33 6.22
C LEU A 164 -5.11 -2.37 5.22
N MET A 165 -6.07 -1.59 5.69
CA MET A 165 -6.77 -0.57 4.91
C MET A 165 -6.72 0.78 5.63
N LYS A 166 -6.51 1.87 4.87
CA LYS A 166 -6.94 3.19 5.29
C LYS A 166 -8.38 3.36 4.84
N ASP A 167 -9.25 3.64 5.77
CA ASP A 167 -10.62 4.02 5.51
C ASP A 167 -10.90 5.38 6.16
N ALA A 168 -11.50 6.28 5.37
CA ALA A 168 -11.90 7.61 5.81
C ALA A 168 -13.38 7.84 5.52
N TYR A 169 -13.98 8.69 6.32
CA TYR A 169 -15.40 9.03 6.26
C TYR A 169 -15.59 10.52 6.45
N SER A 170 -16.25 11.18 5.49
CA SER A 170 -16.64 12.57 5.64
C SER A 170 -18.10 12.66 6.07
N PHE A 171 -18.39 13.71 6.85
CA PHE A 171 -19.73 14.13 7.24
C PHE A 171 -19.89 15.56 6.79
N ASP A 172 -20.90 15.82 5.97
CA ASP A 172 -21.08 17.02 5.22
C ASP A 172 -22.50 17.58 5.43
N LEU A 173 -22.66 18.91 5.34
CA LEU A 173 -23.92 19.56 5.58
C LEU A 173 -24.98 19.22 4.51
N ASP A 174 -24.52 19.23 3.26
CA ASP A 174 -25.33 19.05 2.07
C ASP A 174 -24.49 18.45 0.93
N GLN A 175 -25.12 18.26 -0.24
CA GLN A 175 -24.48 17.69 -1.42
C GLN A 175 -23.29 18.53 -1.93
N GLU A 176 -23.36 19.86 -1.88
CA GLU A 176 -22.27 20.73 -2.33
C GLU A 176 -21.04 20.59 -1.43
N SER A 177 -21.26 20.49 -0.12
CA SER A 177 -20.21 20.20 0.86
C SER A 177 -19.60 18.81 0.63
N LEU A 178 -20.43 17.77 0.41
CA LEU A 178 -19.98 16.42 0.09
C LEU A 178 -19.15 16.40 -1.19
N ASP A 179 -19.56 17.11 -2.25
CA ASP A 179 -18.80 17.20 -3.49
C ASP A 179 -17.43 17.83 -3.27
N SER A 180 -17.35 18.84 -2.40
CA SER A 180 -16.11 19.48 -2.00
C SER A 180 -15.18 18.52 -1.22
N SER A 181 -15.71 17.82 -0.21
CA SER A 181 -15.00 16.81 0.57
C SER A 181 -14.50 15.66 -0.32
N TYR A 182 -15.33 15.19 -1.25
CA TYR A 182 -14.98 14.18 -2.22
C TYR A 182 -13.78 14.60 -3.09
N GLN A 183 -13.81 15.84 -3.60
CA GLN A 183 -12.70 16.36 -4.42
C GLN A 183 -11.41 16.53 -3.61
N ILE A 184 -11.49 16.95 -2.35
CA ILE A 184 -10.32 17.02 -1.44
C ILE A 184 -9.71 15.62 -1.26
N MET A 185 -10.53 14.60 -0.99
CA MET A 185 -10.07 13.23 -0.83
C MET A 185 -9.51 12.65 -2.13
N LYS A 186 -10.15 12.89 -3.28
CA LYS A 186 -9.62 12.50 -4.58
C LYS A 186 -8.23 13.08 -4.83
N ASN A 187 -8.03 14.36 -4.54
CA ASN A 187 -6.74 15.03 -4.68
C ASN A 187 -5.67 14.46 -3.72
N ALA A 188 -6.06 14.09 -2.49
CA ALA A 188 -5.17 13.42 -1.56
C ALA A 188 -4.72 12.05 -2.08
N TYR A 189 -5.62 11.27 -2.69
CA TYR A 189 -5.29 9.97 -3.30
C TYR A 189 -4.34 10.12 -4.48
N ILE A 190 -4.57 11.10 -5.35
CA ILE A 190 -3.65 11.43 -6.46
C ILE A 190 -2.25 11.68 -5.91
N LYS A 191 -2.11 12.52 -4.88
CA LYS A 191 -0.81 12.81 -4.25
C LYS A 191 -0.18 11.57 -3.61
N ILE A 192 -0.96 10.68 -2.99
CA ILE A 192 -0.46 9.43 -2.41
C ILE A 192 0.16 8.55 -3.51
N PHE A 193 -0.56 8.29 -4.59
CA PHE A 193 -0.09 7.40 -5.65
C PHE A 193 1.05 8.01 -6.47
N ASP A 194 1.01 9.32 -6.73
CA ASP A 194 2.10 10.06 -7.37
C ASP A 194 3.37 10.05 -6.51
N SER A 195 3.25 10.24 -5.19
CA SER A 195 4.40 10.19 -4.26
C SER A 195 5.05 8.82 -4.18
N ILE A 196 4.28 7.75 -4.39
CA ILE A 196 4.80 6.39 -4.47
C ILE A 196 5.44 6.14 -5.85
N GLY A 197 5.02 6.85 -6.89
CA GLY A 197 5.50 6.69 -8.26
C GLY A 197 4.83 5.54 -9.01
N LEU A 198 3.52 5.30 -8.76
CA LEU A 198 2.74 4.26 -9.43
C LEU A 198 2.11 4.78 -10.73
N ASP A 199 2.11 3.97 -11.78
CA ASP A 199 1.30 4.21 -12.99
C ASP A 199 -0.12 3.66 -12.76
N TYR A 200 -1.09 4.57 -12.63
CA TYR A 200 -2.47 4.23 -12.30
C TYR A 200 -3.48 4.97 -13.17
N ARG A 201 -4.72 4.49 -13.14
CA ARG A 201 -5.88 5.15 -13.77
C ARG A 201 -7.01 5.30 -12.77
N ILE A 202 -7.77 6.39 -12.91
CA ILE A 202 -8.99 6.65 -12.15
C ILE A 202 -10.15 6.34 -13.06
N VAL A 203 -11.01 5.41 -12.65
CA VAL A 203 -12.15 4.96 -13.43
C VAL A 203 -13.45 5.15 -12.65
N LYS A 204 -14.54 5.46 -13.34
CA LYS A 204 -15.88 5.41 -12.72
C LYS A 204 -16.22 3.97 -12.41
N ALA A 205 -16.83 3.75 -11.25
CA ALA A 205 -17.16 2.43 -10.73
C ALA A 205 -18.61 2.34 -10.27
N ASP A 206 -19.08 1.10 -10.11
CA ASP A 206 -20.34 0.82 -9.42
C ASP A 206 -20.10 0.86 -7.90
N SER A 207 -21.00 1.48 -7.17
CA SER A 207 -20.93 1.59 -5.71
C SER A 207 -21.20 0.28 -4.97
N GLY A 208 -21.70 -0.75 -5.62
CA GLY A 208 -21.92 -2.09 -5.07
C GLY A 208 -22.70 -2.11 -3.75
N ALA A 209 -22.33 -3.03 -2.84
CA ALA A 209 -22.93 -3.19 -1.52
C ALA A 209 -22.71 -1.99 -0.58
N ILE A 210 -21.67 -1.18 -0.80
CA ILE A 210 -21.45 0.05 -0.04
C ILE A 210 -22.55 1.05 -0.35
N GLY A 211 -22.96 1.15 -1.62
CA GLY A 211 -24.01 2.04 -2.10
C GLY A 211 -23.53 3.48 -2.28
N GLY A 212 -24.47 4.35 -2.64
CA GLY A 212 -24.20 5.75 -2.94
C GLY A 212 -24.55 6.10 -4.38
N SER A 213 -24.36 7.37 -4.74
CA SER A 213 -24.75 7.92 -6.04
C SER A 213 -23.63 7.98 -7.07
N ASP A 214 -22.38 7.97 -6.63
CA ASP A 214 -21.19 8.12 -7.48
C ASP A 214 -19.97 7.53 -6.81
N SER A 215 -19.11 6.83 -7.57
CA SER A 215 -17.86 6.30 -7.07
C SER A 215 -16.77 6.25 -8.13
N GLU A 216 -15.51 6.31 -7.69
CA GLU A 216 -14.35 6.19 -8.55
C GLU A 216 -13.31 5.27 -7.91
N GLU A 217 -12.71 4.42 -8.75
CA GLU A 217 -11.65 3.50 -8.38
C GLU A 217 -10.30 3.97 -8.91
N PHE A 218 -9.25 3.72 -8.13
CA PHE A 218 -7.86 3.93 -8.50
C PHE A 218 -7.22 2.57 -8.80
N HIS A 219 -6.87 2.34 -10.05
CA HIS A 219 -6.29 1.09 -10.55
C HIS A 219 -4.83 1.26 -10.93
N VAL A 220 -3.94 0.53 -10.28
CA VAL A 220 -2.53 0.41 -10.68
C VAL A 220 -2.43 -0.53 -11.86
N LEU A 221 -1.82 -0.09 -12.95
CA LEU A 221 -1.70 -0.89 -14.17
C LEU A 221 -0.71 -2.03 -13.97
N ALA A 222 -1.16 -3.29 -14.10
CA ALA A 222 -0.34 -4.49 -14.00
C ALA A 222 -1.01 -5.67 -14.72
N GLU A 223 -0.20 -6.56 -15.29
CA GLU A 223 -0.70 -7.75 -16.02
C GLU A 223 -1.53 -8.70 -15.14
N SER A 224 -1.23 -8.75 -13.84
CA SER A 224 -1.96 -9.54 -12.85
C SER A 224 -3.25 -8.89 -12.34
N GLY A 225 -3.62 -7.70 -12.87
CA GLY A 225 -4.84 -6.99 -12.49
C GLY A 225 -6.10 -7.80 -12.80
N GLU A 226 -7.14 -7.63 -11.99
CA GLU A 226 -8.42 -8.33 -12.18
C GLU A 226 -9.27 -7.65 -13.26
N ASP A 227 -9.27 -6.31 -13.31
CA ASP A 227 -10.11 -5.52 -14.20
C ASP A 227 -9.38 -5.15 -15.49
N LEU A 228 -10.07 -5.27 -16.62
CA LEU A 228 -9.58 -4.76 -17.88
C LEU A 228 -10.03 -3.31 -18.05
N LEU A 229 -9.05 -2.42 -18.22
CA LEU A 229 -9.28 -0.98 -18.36
C LEU A 229 -9.04 -0.52 -19.79
N ALA A 230 -9.94 0.31 -20.31
CA ALA A 230 -9.78 1.06 -21.52
C ALA A 230 -9.46 2.52 -21.18
N PHE A 231 -8.33 3.05 -21.62
CA PHE A 231 -7.92 4.42 -21.31
C PHE A 231 -7.27 5.12 -22.50
N SER A 232 -7.37 6.43 -22.54
CA SER A 232 -6.76 7.25 -23.59
C SER A 232 -5.24 7.32 -23.44
N ASP A 233 -4.52 7.28 -24.55
CA ASP A 233 -3.07 7.51 -24.59
C ASP A 233 -2.68 8.99 -24.47
N LYS A 234 -3.66 9.93 -24.55
CA LYS A 234 -3.42 11.38 -24.56
C LYS A 234 -4.24 12.21 -23.56
N SER A 235 -5.14 11.58 -22.81
CA SER A 235 -5.96 12.26 -21.80
C SER A 235 -6.07 11.43 -20.54
N SER A 236 -6.75 11.97 -19.53
CA SER A 236 -7.08 11.25 -18.29
C SER A 236 -8.31 10.34 -18.39
N TYR A 237 -8.89 10.20 -19.60
CA TYR A 237 -10.04 9.32 -19.81
C TYR A 237 -9.65 7.87 -19.50
N ALA A 238 -10.39 7.23 -18.62
CA ALA A 238 -10.27 5.79 -18.32
C ALA A 238 -11.62 5.25 -17.85
N ILE A 239 -11.90 4.00 -18.19
CA ILE A 239 -13.14 3.29 -17.85
C ILE A 239 -12.86 1.79 -17.80
N ASN A 240 -13.67 1.03 -17.06
CA ASN A 240 -13.69 -0.42 -17.18
C ASN A 240 -14.08 -0.82 -18.62
N ALA A 241 -13.29 -1.69 -19.25
CA ALA A 241 -13.48 -2.05 -20.66
C ALA A 241 -14.81 -2.78 -20.92
N GLU A 242 -15.25 -3.61 -19.98
CA GLU A 242 -16.53 -4.31 -20.08
C GLU A 242 -17.69 -3.31 -20.07
N LEU A 243 -17.65 -2.32 -19.17
CA LEU A 243 -18.67 -1.27 -19.11
C LEU A 243 -18.70 -0.44 -20.40
N LEU A 244 -17.54 -0.09 -20.97
CA LEU A 244 -17.47 0.64 -22.25
C LEU A 244 -18.02 -0.20 -23.40
N THR A 245 -17.75 -1.51 -23.39
CA THR A 245 -18.27 -2.45 -24.38
C THR A 245 -19.80 -2.50 -24.36
N GLU A 246 -20.39 -2.58 -23.18
CA GLU A 246 -21.85 -2.55 -23.00
C GLU A 246 -22.46 -1.21 -23.49
N LEU A 247 -21.81 -0.07 -23.19
CA LEU A 247 -22.26 1.25 -23.62
C LEU A 247 -22.18 1.44 -25.17
N GLN A 248 -21.36 0.67 -25.85
CA GLN A 248 -21.14 0.76 -27.31
C GLN A 248 -21.79 -0.39 -28.11
N ASP A 249 -22.59 -1.26 -27.45
CA ASP A 249 -23.16 -2.49 -28.05
C ASP A 249 -22.10 -3.40 -28.72
N GLU A 250 -20.90 -3.44 -28.16
CA GLU A 250 -19.80 -4.32 -28.58
C GLU A 250 -19.86 -5.64 -27.79
N GLN A 251 -19.36 -6.71 -28.39
CA GLN A 251 -19.36 -8.04 -27.72
C GLN A 251 -18.01 -8.42 -27.09
N ASP A 252 -16.92 -7.81 -27.58
CA ASP A 252 -15.57 -8.15 -27.14
C ASP A 252 -14.83 -6.89 -26.65
N PRO A 253 -14.50 -6.81 -25.36
CA PRO A 253 -13.74 -5.70 -24.81
C PRO A 253 -12.39 -5.47 -25.50
N PHE A 254 -11.74 -6.51 -26.02
CA PHE A 254 -10.48 -6.36 -26.75
C PHE A 254 -10.61 -5.66 -28.10
N SER A 255 -11.82 -5.59 -28.66
CA SER A 255 -12.11 -4.82 -29.88
C SER A 255 -11.94 -3.31 -29.70
N LEU A 256 -11.86 -2.81 -28.48
CA LEU A 256 -11.70 -1.39 -28.15
C LEU A 256 -10.26 -0.88 -28.37
N GLU A 257 -9.25 -1.76 -28.38
CA GLU A 257 -7.83 -1.38 -28.55
C GLU A 257 -7.63 -0.63 -29.86
N GLY A 258 -7.03 0.56 -29.77
CA GLY A 258 -6.74 1.40 -30.94
C GLY A 258 -7.92 2.22 -31.47
N LYS A 259 -9.16 2.05 -30.97
CA LYS A 259 -10.29 2.92 -31.32
C LYS A 259 -10.09 4.34 -30.78
N SER A 260 -10.78 5.31 -31.33
CA SER A 260 -10.77 6.68 -30.81
C SER A 260 -11.34 6.71 -29.40
N SER A 261 -10.68 7.43 -28.50
CA SER A 261 -11.19 7.63 -27.14
C SER A 261 -12.53 8.40 -27.18
N PRO A 262 -13.52 8.07 -26.33
CA PRO A 262 -14.80 8.76 -26.28
C PRO A 262 -14.71 10.27 -26.03
N ASP A 263 -13.67 10.75 -25.37
CA ASP A 263 -13.41 12.19 -25.19
C ASP A 263 -12.72 12.84 -26.41
N VAL A 264 -12.57 12.08 -27.52
CA VAL A 264 -11.99 12.51 -28.79
C VAL A 264 -10.50 12.93 -28.66
N LYS A 265 -9.84 12.53 -27.58
CA LYS A 265 -8.42 12.84 -27.33
C LYS A 265 -7.59 11.55 -27.29
N GLY A 266 -6.96 11.22 -28.41
CA GLY A 266 -6.12 10.04 -28.53
C GLY A 266 -6.87 8.75 -28.86
N ILE A 267 -6.19 7.63 -28.67
CA ILE A 267 -6.71 6.28 -28.91
C ILE A 267 -6.77 5.49 -27.61
N LEU A 268 -7.69 4.54 -27.56
CA LEU A 268 -7.83 3.64 -26.43
C LEU A 268 -6.68 2.64 -26.38
N LYS A 269 -6.13 2.47 -25.18
CA LYS A 269 -5.20 1.41 -24.80
C LYS A 269 -5.89 0.52 -23.79
N LEU A 270 -5.62 -0.78 -23.86
CA LEU A 270 -6.14 -1.76 -22.93
C LEU A 270 -5.02 -2.27 -22.04
N LYS A 271 -5.24 -2.24 -20.72
CA LYS A 271 -4.39 -2.90 -19.73
C LYS A 271 -5.21 -3.37 -18.56
N ARG A 272 -4.70 -4.40 -17.89
CA ARG A 272 -5.28 -4.80 -16.62
C ARG A 272 -4.88 -3.86 -15.49
N GLY A 273 -5.78 -3.72 -14.50
CA GLY A 273 -5.60 -2.87 -13.33
C GLY A 273 -5.84 -3.62 -12.03
N ILE A 274 -5.07 -3.26 -11.01
CA ILE A 274 -5.26 -3.68 -9.61
C ILE A 274 -5.92 -2.53 -8.88
N GLU A 275 -7.15 -2.70 -8.41
CA GLU A 275 -7.84 -1.73 -7.56
C GLU A 275 -7.08 -1.55 -6.24
N VAL A 276 -6.55 -0.35 -6.00
CA VAL A 276 -5.80 -0.02 -4.78
C VAL A 276 -6.51 1.01 -3.90
N GLY A 277 -7.47 1.72 -4.45
CA GLY A 277 -8.27 2.71 -3.74
C GLY A 277 -9.63 2.90 -4.37
N HIS A 278 -10.62 3.25 -3.56
CA HIS A 278 -12.00 3.50 -3.98
C HIS A 278 -12.59 4.63 -3.15
N ILE A 279 -13.29 5.55 -3.79
CA ILE A 279 -13.93 6.70 -3.17
C ILE A 279 -15.40 6.75 -3.55
N PHE A 280 -16.28 7.06 -2.57
CA PHE A 280 -17.73 6.96 -2.70
C PHE A 280 -18.42 8.21 -2.16
N LYS A 281 -19.51 8.63 -2.82
CA LYS A 281 -20.52 9.53 -2.26
C LYS A 281 -21.67 8.67 -1.74
N LEU A 282 -21.76 8.49 -0.43
CA LEU A 282 -22.76 7.63 0.20
C LEU A 282 -24.13 8.31 0.36
N GLY A 283 -24.12 9.65 0.33
CA GLY A 283 -25.33 10.42 0.65
C GLY A 283 -25.75 10.21 2.11
N LYS A 284 -27.04 10.11 2.35
CA LYS A 284 -27.64 9.92 3.69
C LYS A 284 -27.90 8.46 4.04
N LYS A 285 -27.44 7.50 3.22
CA LYS A 285 -27.75 6.08 3.40
C LYS A 285 -27.54 5.58 4.82
N TYR A 286 -26.39 5.92 5.44
CA TYR A 286 -26.06 5.48 6.79
C TYR A 286 -26.55 6.43 7.87
N SER A 287 -26.47 7.73 7.65
CA SER A 287 -26.92 8.74 8.63
C SER A 287 -28.42 8.64 8.91
N GLU A 288 -29.25 8.37 7.90
CA GLU A 288 -30.69 8.17 8.07
C GLU A 288 -31.01 6.85 8.77
N VAL A 289 -30.51 5.72 8.25
CA VAL A 289 -30.83 4.39 8.76
C VAL A 289 -30.36 4.22 10.21
N LEU A 290 -29.14 4.68 10.53
CA LEU A 290 -28.60 4.64 11.89
C LEU A 290 -29.02 5.85 12.74
N ASN A 291 -29.91 6.72 12.25
CA ASN A 291 -30.45 7.87 12.96
C ASN A 291 -29.41 8.84 13.54
N LEU A 292 -28.37 9.14 12.73
CA LEU A 292 -27.39 10.19 13.06
C LEU A 292 -28.00 11.57 12.76
N ARG A 293 -28.62 12.18 13.76
CA ARG A 293 -29.22 13.52 13.68
C ARG A 293 -28.30 14.56 14.29
N ILE A 294 -28.15 15.68 13.61
CA ILE A 294 -27.33 16.81 14.03
C ILE A 294 -28.22 18.03 14.04
N GLN A 295 -28.12 18.90 15.07
CA GLN A 295 -28.83 20.16 15.12
C GLN A 295 -28.42 21.05 13.92
N GLY A 296 -29.34 21.32 13.03
CA GLY A 296 -29.18 22.26 11.93
C GLY A 296 -29.47 23.70 12.36
N GLU A 297 -29.60 24.64 11.41
CA GLU A 297 -29.89 26.03 11.69
C GLU A 297 -31.36 26.19 12.17
N ASP A 298 -32.29 25.60 11.44
CA ASP A 298 -33.71 25.66 11.74
C ASP A 298 -34.30 24.33 12.23
N THR A 299 -33.82 23.23 11.69
CA THR A 299 -34.28 21.85 11.98
C THR A 299 -33.13 20.90 12.06
N ASP A 300 -33.34 19.75 12.70
CA ASP A 300 -32.37 18.65 12.70
C ASP A 300 -32.13 18.13 11.29
N ILE A 301 -30.90 17.79 10.98
CA ILE A 301 -30.46 17.27 9.69
C ILE A 301 -29.79 15.89 9.84
N TYR A 302 -29.84 15.11 8.78
CA TYR A 302 -28.97 13.94 8.57
C TYR A 302 -27.80 14.38 7.68
N PRO A 303 -26.55 14.30 8.13
CA PRO A 303 -25.42 14.70 7.30
C PRO A 303 -25.27 13.79 6.07
N GLU A 304 -24.83 14.37 4.98
CA GLU A 304 -24.34 13.65 3.82
C GLU A 304 -22.99 13.00 4.18
N MET A 305 -22.72 11.80 3.68
CA MET A 305 -21.52 11.05 4.01
C MET A 305 -20.74 10.66 2.76
N GLY A 306 -19.41 10.70 2.86
CA GLY A 306 -18.47 10.09 1.92
C GLY A 306 -17.68 8.97 2.57
N CYS A 307 -17.24 8.00 1.77
CA CYS A 307 -16.35 6.93 2.21
C CYS A 307 -15.17 6.79 1.24
N TYR A 308 -13.97 6.60 1.78
CA TYR A 308 -12.73 6.68 1.00
C TYR A 308 -11.74 5.61 1.49
N GLY A 309 -11.60 4.51 0.74
CA GLY A 309 -10.78 3.35 1.10
C GLY A 309 -9.47 3.25 0.31
N ILE A 310 -8.37 2.88 0.95
CA ILE A 310 -7.09 2.49 0.31
C ILE A 310 -6.62 1.18 0.92
N GLY A 311 -6.38 0.16 0.10
CA GLY A 311 -5.76 -1.09 0.52
C GLY A 311 -4.25 -0.92 0.73
N ALA A 312 -3.81 -0.51 1.92
CA ALA A 312 -2.41 -0.21 2.20
C ALA A 312 -1.49 -1.41 1.96
N SER A 313 -1.88 -2.61 2.38
CA SER A 313 -1.15 -3.85 2.10
C SER A 313 -1.15 -4.22 0.61
N ARG A 314 -2.24 -3.90 -0.12
CA ARG A 314 -2.38 -4.15 -1.57
C ARG A 314 -1.43 -3.26 -2.38
N ILE A 315 -1.18 -2.02 -1.94
CA ILE A 315 -0.21 -1.11 -2.60
C ILE A 315 1.18 -1.74 -2.66
N VAL A 316 1.63 -2.42 -1.58
CA VAL A 316 2.95 -3.08 -1.59
C VAL A 316 3.04 -4.12 -2.70
N ALA A 317 2.01 -4.95 -2.86
CA ALA A 317 1.97 -5.94 -3.93
C ALA A 317 1.88 -5.29 -5.32
N ALA A 318 1.01 -4.29 -5.49
CA ALA A 318 0.85 -3.56 -6.75
C ALA A 318 2.15 -2.86 -7.20
N ALA A 319 2.90 -2.29 -6.25
CA ALA A 319 4.20 -1.70 -6.54
C ALA A 319 5.21 -2.73 -7.06
N ILE A 320 5.19 -3.95 -6.50
CA ILE A 320 6.05 -5.06 -6.98
C ILE A 320 5.60 -5.54 -8.36
N GLU A 321 4.29 -5.65 -8.62
CA GLU A 321 3.78 -6.06 -9.93
C GLU A 321 4.23 -5.13 -11.05
N GLN A 322 4.34 -3.83 -10.78
CA GLN A 322 4.85 -2.86 -11.77
C GLN A 322 6.37 -2.82 -11.85
N ASN A 323 7.07 -3.16 -10.77
CA ASN A 323 8.49 -2.84 -10.63
C ASN A 323 9.28 -4.06 -10.13
N HIS A 324 9.68 -4.93 -11.04
CA HIS A 324 10.48 -6.12 -10.78
C HIS A 324 11.27 -6.54 -12.00
N ASP A 325 12.23 -7.42 -11.80
CA ASP A 325 12.94 -8.17 -12.83
C ASP A 325 13.15 -9.63 -12.40
N GLU A 326 13.90 -10.39 -13.19
CA GLU A 326 14.21 -11.81 -12.89
C GLU A 326 14.99 -11.99 -11.58
N LYS A 327 15.75 -10.98 -11.14
CA LYS A 327 16.57 -11.02 -9.91
C LYS A 327 15.75 -10.74 -8.66
N GLY A 328 14.67 -9.95 -8.76
CA GLY A 328 13.84 -9.58 -7.61
C GLY A 328 13.09 -8.26 -7.75
N ILE A 329 12.80 -7.63 -6.63
CA ILE A 329 12.02 -6.41 -6.57
C ILE A 329 12.85 -5.20 -7.02
N ILE A 330 12.22 -4.25 -7.71
CA ILE A 330 12.75 -2.92 -8.02
C ILE A 330 11.83 -1.89 -7.35
N TRP A 331 12.16 -1.51 -6.11
CA TRP A 331 11.28 -0.60 -5.37
C TRP A 331 11.27 0.80 -5.99
N PRO A 332 10.10 1.46 -6.07
CA PRO A 332 10.06 2.91 -6.12
C PRO A 332 10.82 3.49 -4.92
N ASP A 333 11.53 4.61 -5.10
CA ASP A 333 12.40 5.20 -4.06
C ASP A 333 11.67 5.42 -2.73
N ALA A 334 10.40 5.85 -2.79
CA ALA A 334 9.55 6.08 -1.62
C ALA A 334 9.31 4.82 -0.78
N LEU A 335 9.35 3.64 -1.38
CA LEU A 335 9.04 2.36 -0.73
C LEU A 335 10.27 1.50 -0.41
N THR A 336 11.45 1.83 -0.93
CA THR A 336 12.63 1.01 -0.70
C THR A 336 12.88 0.77 0.80
N PRO A 337 13.03 -0.50 1.26
CA PRO A 337 13.20 -0.78 2.69
C PRO A 337 14.50 -0.23 3.27
N PHE A 338 15.56 -0.21 2.45
CA PHE A 338 16.85 0.39 2.74
C PHE A 338 17.40 1.00 1.46
N GLN A 339 18.02 2.18 1.56
CA GLN A 339 18.62 2.87 0.42
C GLN A 339 19.95 2.22 0.02
N VAL A 340 20.69 1.68 1.01
CA VAL A 340 22.00 1.07 0.81
C VAL A 340 22.10 -0.26 1.57
N ALA A 341 22.66 -1.27 0.91
CA ALA A 341 23.20 -2.45 1.56
C ALA A 341 24.72 -2.27 1.69
N LEU A 342 25.25 -2.31 2.92
CA LEU A 342 26.68 -2.37 3.18
C LEU A 342 27.08 -3.86 3.36
N VAL A 343 27.86 -4.42 2.44
CA VAL A 343 28.15 -5.85 2.39
C VAL A 343 29.63 -6.12 2.60
N GLU A 344 29.95 -6.89 3.64
CA GLU A 344 31.31 -7.40 3.88
C GLU A 344 31.58 -8.65 3.05
N VAL A 345 32.71 -8.69 2.33
CA VAL A 345 33.09 -9.84 1.49
C VAL A 345 34.48 -10.40 1.84
N ASN A 346 34.56 -11.71 1.89
CA ASN A 346 35.79 -12.52 1.99
C ASN A 346 36.91 -11.95 2.90
N PRO A 347 36.64 -11.65 4.17
CA PRO A 347 37.64 -11.01 5.01
C PRO A 347 38.80 -11.96 5.32
N LYS A 348 39.99 -11.69 4.78
CA LYS A 348 41.25 -12.27 5.26
C LYS A 348 41.61 -11.69 6.63
N ASN A 349 41.35 -10.37 6.80
CA ASN A 349 41.54 -9.63 8.04
C ASN A 349 40.19 -9.14 8.55
N LYS A 350 39.48 -9.99 9.32
CA LYS A 350 38.12 -9.73 9.81
C LYS A 350 37.99 -8.44 10.61
N ASP A 351 38.96 -8.11 11.44
CA ASP A 351 38.90 -6.96 12.33
C ASP A 351 39.02 -5.61 11.55
N GLU A 352 39.95 -5.57 10.58
CA GLU A 352 40.14 -4.38 9.75
C GLU A 352 38.91 -4.10 8.85
N ILE A 353 38.37 -5.14 8.22
CA ILE A 353 37.15 -5.01 7.41
C ILE A 353 36.01 -4.56 8.26
N LYS A 354 35.81 -5.11 9.45
CA LYS A 354 34.76 -4.71 10.38
C LYS A 354 34.92 -3.25 10.82
N ASN A 355 36.14 -2.80 11.11
CA ASN A 355 36.40 -1.40 11.46
C ASN A 355 36.10 -0.46 10.28
N LYS A 356 36.51 -0.83 9.05
CA LYS A 356 36.21 -0.06 7.85
C LYS A 356 34.71 -0.04 7.54
N SER A 357 34.03 -1.17 7.70
CA SER A 357 32.57 -1.25 7.55
C SER A 357 31.84 -0.36 8.56
N LEU A 358 32.32 -0.32 9.81
CA LEU A 358 31.75 0.58 10.85
C LEU A 358 31.96 2.06 10.48
N GLU A 359 33.14 2.43 9.99
CA GLU A 359 33.44 3.79 9.53
C GLU A 359 32.46 4.19 8.40
N VAL A 360 32.34 3.34 7.37
CA VAL A 360 31.44 3.59 6.22
C VAL A 360 29.98 3.61 6.66
N TYR A 361 29.56 2.69 7.54
CA TYR A 361 28.22 2.66 8.09
C TYR A 361 27.87 4.00 8.80
N ASN A 362 28.78 4.48 9.66
CA ASN A 362 28.58 5.74 10.38
C ASN A 362 28.50 6.93 9.42
N LEU A 363 29.38 6.98 8.41
CA LEU A 363 29.37 8.03 7.37
C LEU A 363 28.03 8.07 6.63
N LEU A 364 27.49 6.90 6.25
CA LEU A 364 26.19 6.79 5.59
C LEU A 364 25.05 7.28 6.52
N LYS A 365 25.07 6.86 7.79
CA LYS A 365 24.07 7.26 8.78
C LYS A 365 24.11 8.77 9.11
N GLU A 366 25.28 9.37 9.20
CA GLU A 366 25.45 10.82 9.40
C GLU A 366 24.88 11.63 8.24
N ASN A 367 24.82 11.03 7.04
CA ASN A 367 24.17 11.63 5.87
C ASN A 367 22.69 11.20 5.72
N SER A 368 22.06 10.69 6.79
CA SER A 368 20.65 10.30 6.84
C SER A 368 20.26 9.18 5.87
N ILE A 369 21.23 8.38 5.41
CA ILE A 369 21.00 7.24 4.52
C ILE A 369 20.55 6.05 5.35
N ASP A 370 19.49 5.38 4.90
CA ASP A 370 18.96 4.17 5.54
C ASP A 370 19.72 2.94 5.04
N VAL A 371 20.52 2.34 5.94
CA VAL A 371 21.51 1.29 5.60
C VAL A 371 21.19 -0.03 6.28
N LEU A 372 21.24 -1.12 5.50
CA LEU A 372 21.32 -2.48 6.00
C LEU A 372 22.79 -2.95 5.93
N TRP A 373 23.42 -3.22 7.07
CA TRP A 373 24.76 -3.74 7.13
C TRP A 373 24.75 -5.27 7.16
N ASP A 374 25.21 -5.92 6.07
CA ASP A 374 25.31 -7.38 5.98
C ASP A 374 26.68 -7.88 6.49
N ASP A 375 26.73 -8.04 7.79
CA ASP A 375 27.86 -8.57 8.57
C ASP A 375 27.81 -10.10 8.77
N ARG A 376 26.87 -10.81 8.12
CA ARG A 376 26.68 -12.25 8.26
C ARG A 376 27.90 -13.04 7.75
N ASP A 377 28.22 -14.16 8.42
CA ASP A 377 29.20 -15.12 7.94
C ASP A 377 28.58 -16.03 6.85
N LYS A 378 28.36 -15.46 5.65
CA LYS A 378 27.80 -16.11 4.47
C LYS A 378 28.71 -15.87 3.25
N ARG A 379 28.63 -16.77 2.26
CA ARG A 379 29.33 -16.56 0.97
C ARG A 379 28.84 -15.28 0.28
N PRO A 380 29.74 -14.52 -0.37
CA PRO A 380 29.38 -13.26 -1.03
C PRO A 380 28.18 -13.38 -1.97
N GLY A 381 28.13 -14.43 -2.81
CA GLY A 381 27.02 -14.65 -3.73
C GLY A 381 25.66 -14.80 -3.03
N VAL A 382 25.62 -15.38 -1.81
CA VAL A 382 24.36 -15.45 -1.03
C VAL A 382 23.94 -14.07 -0.55
N LYS A 383 24.90 -13.26 -0.04
CA LYS A 383 24.64 -11.90 0.42
C LYS A 383 24.11 -11.03 -0.72
N PHE A 384 24.75 -11.05 -1.89
CA PHE A 384 24.32 -10.27 -3.05
C PHE A 384 22.95 -10.70 -3.55
N THR A 385 22.70 -12.01 -3.66
CA THR A 385 21.37 -12.51 -4.07
C THR A 385 20.28 -12.09 -3.10
N ASP A 386 20.54 -12.11 -1.78
CA ASP A 386 19.58 -11.64 -0.78
C ASP A 386 19.26 -10.15 -0.95
N MET A 387 20.29 -9.30 -1.18
CA MET A 387 20.08 -7.85 -1.38
C MET A 387 19.35 -7.57 -2.70
N GLU A 388 19.65 -8.32 -3.77
CA GLU A 388 18.98 -8.18 -5.07
C GLU A 388 17.51 -8.61 -5.00
N VAL A 389 17.18 -9.74 -4.34
CA VAL A 389 15.78 -10.19 -4.24
C VAL A 389 14.95 -9.26 -3.35
N ILE A 390 15.55 -8.71 -2.27
CA ILE A 390 14.92 -7.70 -1.42
C ILE A 390 14.66 -6.40 -2.19
N GLY A 391 15.51 -6.11 -3.20
CA GLY A 391 15.39 -4.92 -4.03
C GLY A 391 16.09 -3.70 -3.45
N ILE A 392 17.21 -3.88 -2.73
CA ILE A 392 17.99 -2.72 -2.25
C ILE A 392 18.73 -2.11 -3.45
N PRO A 393 18.54 -0.80 -3.74
CA PRO A 393 18.99 -0.20 -4.99
C PRO A 393 20.51 -0.05 -5.11
N ILE A 394 21.22 0.11 -3.98
CA ILE A 394 22.66 0.37 -3.95
C ILE A 394 23.33 -0.59 -2.98
N THR A 395 24.38 -1.27 -3.45
CA THR A 395 25.24 -2.13 -2.62
C THR A 395 26.63 -1.50 -2.53
N VAL A 396 27.05 -1.18 -1.32
CA VAL A 396 28.43 -0.78 -0.97
C VAL A 396 29.18 -1.99 -0.48
N ILE A 397 30.28 -2.31 -1.09
CA ILE A 397 31.03 -3.54 -0.86
C ILE A 397 32.36 -3.22 -0.18
N ILE A 398 32.59 -3.83 0.98
CA ILE A 398 33.83 -3.71 1.75
C ILE A 398 34.53 -5.08 1.76
N GLY A 399 35.73 -5.13 1.19
CA GLY A 399 36.54 -6.34 1.09
C GLY A 399 38.05 -6.06 1.16
N ASP A 400 38.88 -7.10 0.94
CA ASP A 400 40.32 -6.95 0.98
C ASP A 400 40.86 -5.87 0.02
N ARG A 401 40.23 -5.71 -1.15
CA ARG A 401 40.57 -4.65 -2.12
C ARG A 401 40.36 -3.24 -1.59
N THR A 402 39.29 -3.05 -0.78
CA THR A 402 39.00 -1.76 -0.15
C THR A 402 40.14 -1.37 0.82
N LEU A 403 40.68 -2.34 1.56
CA LEU A 403 41.76 -2.09 2.48
C LEU A 403 43.09 -1.81 1.75
N GLU A 404 43.39 -2.56 0.67
CA GLU A 404 44.63 -2.44 -0.10
C GLU A 404 44.72 -1.10 -0.87
N LYS A 405 43.60 -0.62 -1.44
CA LYS A 405 43.57 0.54 -2.36
C LYS A 405 42.91 1.78 -1.78
N ASN A 406 42.25 1.69 -0.63
CA ASN A 406 41.37 2.72 -0.06
C ASN A 406 40.27 3.16 -1.02
N GLU A 407 39.78 2.24 -1.87
CA GLU A 407 38.66 2.41 -2.80
C GLU A 407 37.49 1.56 -2.35
N ILE A 408 36.27 2.06 -2.50
CA ILE A 408 35.02 1.39 -2.16
C ILE A 408 34.32 0.98 -3.45
N GLU A 409 33.87 -0.27 -3.50
CA GLU A 409 33.07 -0.74 -4.63
C GLU A 409 31.60 -0.39 -4.39
N ILE A 410 30.96 0.32 -5.34
CA ILE A 410 29.54 0.62 -5.34
C ILE A 410 28.90 -0.10 -6.52
N LYS A 411 27.87 -0.90 -6.26
CA LYS A 411 27.07 -1.55 -7.30
C LYS A 411 25.62 -1.08 -7.18
N ARG A 412 25.12 -0.39 -8.19
CA ARG A 412 23.69 -0.12 -8.31
C ARG A 412 22.97 -1.34 -8.86
N ARG A 413 21.71 -1.52 -8.48
CA ARG A 413 20.91 -2.67 -8.88
C ARG A 413 20.79 -2.81 -10.41
N VAL A 414 20.79 -1.68 -11.13
CA VAL A 414 20.68 -1.63 -12.59
C VAL A 414 22.02 -1.84 -13.33
N ASP A 415 23.15 -1.73 -12.63
CA ASP A 415 24.47 -1.83 -13.25
C ASP A 415 24.95 -3.28 -13.30
N GLU A 416 25.61 -3.66 -14.39
CA GLU A 416 26.24 -4.99 -14.52
C GLU A 416 27.51 -5.10 -13.67
N GLN A 417 28.31 -4.03 -13.61
CA GLN A 417 29.61 -3.99 -12.94
C GLN A 417 29.61 -2.94 -11.82
N PRO A 418 30.35 -3.20 -10.73
CA PRO A 418 30.54 -2.20 -9.69
C PRO A 418 31.46 -1.07 -10.17
N GLU A 419 31.21 0.13 -9.66
CA GLU A 419 32.07 1.30 -9.77
C GLU A 419 33.02 1.36 -8.57
N LEU A 420 34.28 1.77 -8.81
CA LEU A 420 35.27 2.01 -7.74
C LEU A 420 35.34 3.50 -7.46
N VAL A 421 35.17 3.88 -6.20
CA VAL A 421 35.18 5.28 -5.75
C VAL A 421 36.13 5.45 -4.59
N ALA A 422 36.79 6.61 -4.51
CA ALA A 422 37.55 6.94 -3.32
C ALA A 422 36.61 7.10 -2.11
N HIS A 423 37.07 6.74 -0.92
CA HIS A 423 36.26 6.80 0.29
C HIS A 423 35.62 8.18 0.53
N GLN A 424 36.36 9.26 0.25
CA GLN A 424 35.89 10.65 0.41
C GLN A 424 34.73 11.00 -0.55
N ASP A 425 34.63 10.32 -1.70
CA ASP A 425 33.66 10.61 -2.74
C ASP A 425 32.41 9.71 -2.63
N LEU A 426 32.36 8.80 -1.63
CA LEU A 426 31.31 7.80 -1.45
C LEU A 426 29.91 8.42 -1.46
N ILE A 427 29.69 9.44 -0.64
CA ILE A 427 28.34 10.08 -0.50
C ILE A 427 27.93 10.74 -1.81
N ALA A 428 28.84 11.46 -2.47
CA ALA A 428 28.56 12.08 -3.76
C ALA A 428 28.24 11.03 -4.85
N SER A 429 28.96 9.91 -4.86
CA SER A 429 28.78 8.82 -5.83
C SER A 429 27.50 8.03 -5.60
N ILE A 430 27.00 7.90 -4.37
CA ILE A 430 25.69 7.29 -4.07
C ILE A 430 24.55 8.10 -4.72
N GLY A 431 24.66 9.43 -4.77
CA GLY A 431 23.73 10.29 -5.51
C GLY A 431 22.30 10.30 -4.98
N LEU A 432 22.07 9.86 -3.74
CA LEU A 432 20.78 9.99 -3.05
C LEU A 432 20.59 11.45 -2.64
N ARG A 433 19.54 12.10 -3.14
CA ARG A 433 19.15 13.48 -2.80
C ARG A 433 18.03 13.49 -1.76
#